data_4f52251483d5b9bc28e8fb5a050e9d62
#
_entry.id   4f52251483d5b9bc28e8fb5a050e9d62
#
_cell.length_a   1.000
_cell.length_b   1.000
_cell.length_c   1.000
_cell.angle_alpha   90.00
_cell.angle_beta   90.00
_cell.angle_gamma   90.00
#
_symmetry.space_group_name_H-M   'P 1'
#
loop_
_entity.id
_entity.type
_entity.pdbx_description
1 polymer ?
#
loop_
_entity_poly.entity_id
_entity_poly.type
_entity_poly.pdbx_seq_one_letter_code
_entity_poly.pdbx_strand_id
1 'polypeptide(L)'
;MKRRGQVLIVVAVLIPVLLLFLAVAVDAGRIFIDRASLQRSAQAAADAGISVVAEHMVTLAVARQTIMASTPSPTPPGTMTATPVLSNIQAWLNDEDRQALTADPLRGTAVAEAIHYAQRNGVDPSQPEILRLEIHYPQAGYDPGDPSIHALRILVEIERRTTVLLAGLLGESFMDLEAAGQSEIPQR
;
A
#
# COMPACT_ATOMS: atom_id res chain seq x y z
N MET A 1 27.62 24.14 56.91
CA MET A 1 28.19 23.58 55.68
C MET A 1 27.55 22.27 55.17
N LYS A 2 26.48 21.72 55.79
CA LYS A 2 25.86 20.43 55.40
C LYS A 2 24.94 20.42 54.15
N ARG A 3 24.44 21.59 53.71
CA ARG A 3 23.45 21.63 52.61
C ARG A 3 24.03 21.47 51.21
N ARG A 4 25.32 21.76 50.96
CA ARG A 4 25.94 21.65 49.63
C ARG A 4 26.14 20.19 49.16
N GLY A 5 26.34 19.25 50.08
CA GLY A 5 26.48 17.82 49.78
C GLY A 5 25.15 17.16 49.33
N GLN A 6 24.01 17.60 49.88
CA GLN A 6 22.70 17.07 49.51
C GLN A 6 22.30 17.42 48.10
N VAL A 7 22.60 18.65 47.63
CA VAL A 7 22.34 19.08 46.24
C VAL A 7 23.10 18.23 45.24
N LEU A 8 24.36 17.89 45.54
CA LEU A 8 25.19 17.09 44.65
C LEU A 8 24.67 15.68 44.50
N ILE A 9 24.16 15.06 45.58
CA ILE A 9 23.52 13.72 45.51
C ILE A 9 22.24 13.77 44.69
N VAL A 10 21.39 14.80 44.86
CA VAL A 10 20.16 14.97 44.11
C VAL A 10 20.47 15.14 42.60
N VAL A 11 21.46 15.96 42.27
CA VAL A 11 21.88 16.17 40.87
C VAL A 11 22.46 14.88 40.26
N ALA A 12 23.27 14.14 41.04
CA ALA A 12 23.85 12.87 40.59
C ALA A 12 22.80 11.79 40.26
N VAL A 13 21.65 11.80 40.97
CA VAL A 13 20.53 10.88 40.65
C VAL A 13 19.64 11.44 39.56
N LEU A 14 19.45 12.75 39.47
CA LEU A 14 18.56 13.39 38.51
C LEU A 14 19.10 13.28 37.09
N ILE A 15 20.41 13.43 36.88
CA ILE A 15 21.02 13.34 35.53
C ILE A 15 20.77 11.99 34.85
N PRO A 16 21.06 10.82 35.45
CA PRO A 16 20.76 9.52 34.86
C PRO A 16 19.27 9.34 34.54
N VAL A 17 18.38 9.80 35.39
CA VAL A 17 16.94 9.74 35.19
C VAL A 17 16.53 10.56 33.95
N LEU A 18 17.03 11.79 33.82
CA LEU A 18 16.78 12.63 32.65
C LEU A 18 17.34 12.02 31.36
N LEU A 19 18.53 11.42 31.42
CA LEU A 19 19.12 10.73 30.29
C LEU A 19 18.29 9.50 29.87
N LEU A 20 17.74 8.78 30.84
CA LEU A 20 16.83 7.65 30.57
C LEU A 20 15.56 8.13 29.85
N PHE A 21 14.94 9.21 30.34
CA PHE A 21 13.75 9.77 29.69
C PHE A 21 14.06 10.27 28.27
N LEU A 22 15.22 10.90 28.07
CA LEU A 22 15.66 11.34 26.74
C LEU A 22 15.83 10.16 25.79
N ALA A 23 16.45 9.06 26.26
CA ALA A 23 16.64 7.85 25.45
C ALA A 23 15.29 7.22 25.06
N VAL A 24 14.32 7.15 26.00
CA VAL A 24 12.94 6.68 25.70
C VAL A 24 12.29 7.58 24.65
N ALA A 25 12.41 8.89 24.78
CA ALA A 25 11.81 9.83 23.83
C ALA A 25 12.40 9.70 22.42
N VAL A 26 13.71 9.48 22.32
CA VAL A 26 14.40 9.26 21.03
C VAL A 26 13.95 7.96 20.38
N ASP A 27 13.89 6.85 21.14
CA ASP A 27 13.45 5.56 20.62
C ASP A 27 11.98 5.61 20.18
N ALA A 28 11.10 6.21 20.98
CA ALA A 28 9.69 6.37 20.60
C ALA A 28 9.54 7.22 19.33
N GLY A 29 10.28 8.32 19.22
CA GLY A 29 10.30 9.16 18.02
C GLY A 29 10.75 8.40 16.78
N ARG A 30 11.80 7.60 16.90
CA ARG A 30 12.33 6.76 15.81
C ARG A 30 11.32 5.70 15.36
N ILE A 31 10.74 4.96 16.30
CA ILE A 31 9.71 3.95 16.01
C ILE A 31 8.52 4.59 15.27
N PHE A 32 8.08 5.77 15.72
CA PHE A 32 6.98 6.48 15.08
C PHE A 32 7.30 6.88 13.62
N ILE A 33 8.51 7.40 13.37
CA ILE A 33 8.97 7.78 12.03
C ILE A 33 9.10 6.55 11.14
N ASP A 34 9.70 5.46 11.64
CA ASP A 34 9.89 4.22 10.90
C ASP A 34 8.54 3.60 10.52
N ARG A 35 7.58 3.56 11.46
CA ARG A 35 6.22 3.07 11.20
C ARG A 35 5.49 3.92 10.17
N ALA A 36 5.57 5.25 10.27
CA ALA A 36 4.95 6.16 9.31
C ALA A 36 5.57 6.05 7.92
N SER A 37 6.88 5.82 7.83
CA SER A 37 7.59 5.58 6.58
C SER A 37 7.15 4.25 5.95
N LEU A 38 7.09 3.18 6.76
CA LEU A 38 6.67 1.85 6.32
C LEU A 38 5.23 1.87 5.79
N GLN A 39 4.33 2.54 6.50
CA GLN A 39 2.93 2.72 6.09
C GLN A 39 2.81 3.44 4.73
N ARG A 40 3.61 4.51 4.52
CA ARG A 40 3.63 5.21 3.22
C ARG A 40 4.18 4.34 2.10
N SER A 41 5.21 3.54 2.39
CA SER A 41 5.79 2.61 1.40
C SER A 41 4.79 1.53 1.00
N ALA A 42 4.06 0.96 1.96
CA ALA A 42 3.01 -0.03 1.70
C ALA A 42 1.87 0.58 0.86
N GLN A 43 1.41 1.78 1.21
CA GLN A 43 0.37 2.47 0.46
C GLN A 43 0.82 2.81 -0.96
N ALA A 44 2.03 3.37 -1.14
CA ALA A 44 2.57 3.69 -2.46
C ALA A 44 2.74 2.45 -3.35
N ALA A 45 3.13 1.31 -2.77
CA ALA A 45 3.22 0.05 -3.48
C ALA A 45 1.83 -0.46 -3.91
N ALA A 46 0.84 -0.38 -3.03
CA ALA A 46 -0.54 -0.74 -3.36
C ALA A 46 -1.12 0.14 -4.48
N ASP A 47 -0.90 1.46 -4.41
CA ASP A 47 -1.35 2.41 -5.42
C ASP A 47 -0.67 2.16 -6.77
N ALA A 48 0.62 1.83 -6.79
CA ALA A 48 1.34 1.50 -8.01
C ALA A 48 0.82 0.21 -8.66
N GLY A 49 0.62 -0.84 -7.88
CA GLY A 49 0.08 -2.10 -8.38
C GLY A 49 -1.33 -1.95 -8.96
N ILE A 50 -2.21 -1.22 -8.27
CA ILE A 50 -3.60 -1.02 -8.75
C ILE A 50 -3.65 -0.09 -9.97
N SER A 51 -2.70 0.85 -10.15
CA SER A 51 -2.65 1.72 -11.32
C SER A 51 -2.44 0.94 -12.62
N VAL A 52 -1.63 -0.12 -12.60
CA VAL A 52 -1.45 -1.04 -13.74
C VAL A 52 -2.76 -1.69 -14.15
N VAL A 53 -3.56 -2.12 -13.17
CA VAL A 53 -4.88 -2.71 -13.40
C VAL A 53 -5.84 -1.67 -13.98
N ALA A 54 -5.83 -0.44 -13.43
CA ALA A 54 -6.67 0.66 -13.89
C ALA A 54 -6.36 1.05 -15.34
N GLU A 55 -5.09 1.14 -15.72
CA GLU A 55 -4.67 1.42 -17.10
C GLU A 55 -5.14 0.34 -18.07
N HIS A 56 -5.01 -0.92 -17.68
CA HIS A 56 -5.50 -2.03 -18.49
C HIS A 56 -7.02 -2.01 -18.63
N MET A 57 -7.74 -1.71 -17.55
CA MET A 57 -9.19 -1.56 -17.55
C MET A 57 -9.65 -0.45 -18.51
N VAL A 58 -8.97 0.70 -18.52
CA VAL A 58 -9.24 1.79 -19.48
C VAL A 58 -9.00 1.33 -20.92
N THR A 59 -7.92 0.61 -21.16
CA THR A 59 -7.57 0.08 -22.48
C THR A 59 -8.65 -0.87 -23.01
N LEU A 60 -9.13 -1.79 -22.18
CA LEU A 60 -10.23 -2.70 -22.52
C LEU A 60 -11.53 -1.95 -22.82
N ALA A 61 -11.89 -0.97 -21.99
CA ALA A 61 -13.10 -0.18 -22.18
C ALA A 61 -13.07 0.62 -23.48
N VAL A 62 -11.93 1.24 -23.82
CA VAL A 62 -11.75 1.97 -25.09
C VAL A 62 -11.84 1.02 -26.29
N ALA A 63 -11.22 -0.16 -26.20
CA ALA A 63 -11.32 -1.17 -27.27
C ALA A 63 -12.78 -1.62 -27.51
N ARG A 64 -13.53 -1.87 -26.45
CA ARG A 64 -14.96 -2.24 -26.54
C ARG A 64 -15.80 -1.10 -27.15
N GLN A 65 -15.58 0.13 -26.72
CA GLN A 65 -16.26 1.28 -27.29
C GLN A 65 -16.00 1.44 -28.79
N THR A 66 -14.77 1.24 -29.23
CA THR A 66 -14.40 1.32 -30.67
C THR A 66 -15.10 0.23 -31.47
N ILE A 67 -15.21 -0.99 -30.94
CA ILE A 67 -15.93 -2.11 -31.60
C ILE A 67 -17.42 -1.77 -31.74
N MET A 68 -18.05 -1.24 -30.69
CA MET A 68 -19.47 -0.85 -30.73
C MET A 68 -19.73 0.29 -31.72
N ALA A 69 -18.84 1.29 -31.80
CA ALA A 69 -18.95 2.38 -32.75
C ALA A 69 -18.75 1.96 -34.21
N SER A 70 -17.97 0.90 -34.47
CA SER A 70 -17.73 0.37 -35.82
C SER A 70 -18.78 -0.63 -36.26
N THR A 71 -19.64 -1.13 -35.41
CA THR A 71 -20.73 -2.02 -35.76
C THR A 71 -21.85 -1.21 -36.43
N PRO A 72 -22.20 -1.46 -37.72
CA PRO A 72 -23.23 -0.68 -38.38
C PRO A 72 -24.58 -0.92 -37.70
N SER A 73 -25.00 0.07 -36.92
CA SER A 73 -26.34 0.08 -36.34
C SER A 73 -27.32 0.53 -37.43
N PRO A 74 -28.49 -0.10 -37.60
CA PRO A 74 -29.56 0.38 -38.49
C PRO A 74 -30.25 1.58 -37.86
N THR A 75 -29.51 2.65 -37.59
CA THR A 75 -30.08 3.88 -36.99
C THR A 75 -30.60 4.76 -38.08
N PRO A 76 -31.84 5.32 -37.97
CA PRO A 76 -32.39 6.24 -38.94
C PRO A 76 -31.55 7.51 -39.07
N PRO A 77 -31.40 8.08 -40.27
CA PRO A 77 -30.59 9.25 -40.52
C PRO A 77 -31.14 10.44 -39.72
N GLY A 78 -30.35 10.98 -38.82
CA GLY A 78 -30.66 12.18 -38.02
C GLY A 78 -30.36 12.12 -36.53
N THR A 79 -29.95 11.01 -35.98
CA THR A 79 -29.59 10.94 -34.55
C THR A 79 -28.12 11.33 -34.38
N MET A 80 -27.88 12.48 -33.71
CA MET A 80 -26.51 12.84 -33.30
C MET A 80 -25.98 11.77 -32.37
N THR A 81 -24.89 11.12 -32.80
CA THR A 81 -24.16 10.18 -31.97
C THR A 81 -23.51 10.98 -30.84
N ALA A 82 -24.11 10.92 -29.65
CA ALA A 82 -23.48 11.49 -28.47
C ALA A 82 -22.15 10.80 -28.26
N THR A 83 -21.08 11.57 -28.21
CA THR A 83 -19.76 11.05 -27.80
C THR A 83 -19.94 10.46 -26.41
N PRO A 84 -19.73 9.17 -26.21
CA PRO A 84 -19.94 8.57 -24.90
C PRO A 84 -18.96 9.20 -23.92
N VAL A 85 -19.52 9.85 -22.91
CA VAL A 85 -18.73 10.32 -21.76
C VAL A 85 -18.32 9.08 -21.00
N LEU A 86 -17.01 8.86 -20.80
CA LEU A 86 -16.45 7.78 -20.00
C LEU A 86 -16.77 7.93 -18.50
N SER A 87 -18.01 8.26 -18.18
CA SER A 87 -18.47 8.46 -16.81
C SER A 87 -18.57 7.17 -16.00
N ASN A 88 -18.62 6.02 -16.68
CA ASN A 88 -18.62 4.71 -16.03
C ASN A 88 -17.89 3.69 -16.91
N ILE A 89 -16.57 3.64 -16.78
CA ILE A 89 -15.69 2.74 -17.56
C ILE A 89 -16.08 1.27 -17.35
N GLN A 90 -16.55 0.92 -16.18
CA GLN A 90 -16.88 -0.46 -15.82
C GLN A 90 -18.15 -0.96 -16.50
N ALA A 91 -19.06 -0.08 -16.92
CA ALA A 91 -20.24 -0.45 -17.69
C ALA A 91 -19.89 -1.01 -19.09
N TRP A 92 -18.65 -0.77 -19.57
CA TRP A 92 -18.17 -1.25 -20.87
C TRP A 92 -17.47 -2.62 -20.78
N LEU A 93 -17.19 -3.11 -19.56
CA LEU A 93 -16.52 -4.38 -19.33
C LEU A 93 -17.55 -5.52 -19.26
N ASN A 94 -17.29 -6.58 -20.00
CA ASN A 94 -18.02 -7.84 -19.86
C ASN A 94 -17.36 -8.74 -18.79
N ASP A 95 -17.97 -9.90 -18.52
CA ASP A 95 -17.45 -10.83 -17.51
C ASP A 95 -16.08 -11.41 -17.88
N GLU A 96 -15.81 -11.60 -19.17
CA GLU A 96 -14.51 -12.06 -19.69
C GLU A 96 -13.43 -11.01 -19.45
N ASP A 97 -13.72 -9.71 -19.71
CA ASP A 97 -12.83 -8.60 -19.43
C ASP A 97 -12.52 -8.50 -17.92
N ARG A 98 -13.55 -8.69 -17.08
CA ARG A 98 -13.38 -8.68 -15.61
C ARG A 98 -12.50 -9.82 -15.11
N GLN A 99 -12.68 -11.03 -15.69
CA GLN A 99 -11.80 -12.14 -15.38
C GLN A 99 -10.36 -11.89 -15.83
N ALA A 100 -10.17 -11.28 -17.01
CA ALA A 100 -8.84 -10.92 -17.51
C ALA A 100 -8.10 -9.93 -16.59
N LEU A 101 -8.82 -9.04 -15.90
CA LEU A 101 -8.22 -8.10 -14.94
C LEU A 101 -7.62 -8.79 -13.71
N THR A 102 -8.04 -9.99 -13.36
CA THR A 102 -7.54 -10.77 -12.21
C THR A 102 -6.64 -11.94 -12.60
N ALA A 103 -6.53 -12.23 -13.89
CA ALA A 103 -5.74 -13.35 -14.42
C ALA A 103 -4.31 -12.93 -14.78
N ASP A 104 -3.43 -13.92 -14.93
CA ASP A 104 -2.13 -13.72 -15.55
C ASP A 104 -2.29 -13.44 -17.07
N PRO A 105 -1.46 -12.56 -17.68
CA PRO A 105 -0.23 -12.00 -17.10
C PRO A 105 -0.41 -10.69 -16.29
N LEU A 106 -1.60 -10.07 -16.31
CA LEU A 106 -1.83 -8.75 -15.68
C LEU A 106 -1.60 -8.80 -14.16
N ARG A 107 -2.10 -9.86 -13.52
CA ARG A 107 -1.86 -10.10 -12.09
C ARG A 107 -0.37 -10.08 -11.76
N GLY A 108 0.45 -10.81 -12.51
CA GLY A 108 1.90 -10.84 -12.32
C GLY A 108 2.54 -9.47 -12.52
N THR A 109 2.07 -8.69 -13.51
CA THR A 109 2.57 -7.32 -13.76
C THR A 109 2.22 -6.37 -12.63
N ALA A 110 0.98 -6.41 -12.14
CA ALA A 110 0.54 -5.57 -11.02
C ALA A 110 1.34 -5.86 -9.72
N VAL A 111 1.56 -7.14 -9.43
CA VAL A 111 2.38 -7.55 -8.27
C VAL A 111 3.83 -7.13 -8.45
N ALA A 112 4.41 -7.30 -9.64
CA ALA A 112 5.79 -6.89 -9.92
C ALA A 112 5.99 -5.38 -9.77
N GLU A 113 5.02 -4.57 -10.24
CA GLU A 113 5.08 -3.12 -10.10
C GLU A 113 4.95 -2.68 -8.63
N ALA A 114 4.07 -3.33 -7.86
CA ALA A 114 3.97 -3.08 -6.42
C ALA A 114 5.29 -3.39 -5.69
N ILE A 115 5.95 -4.51 -6.01
CA ILE A 115 7.28 -4.85 -5.45
C ILE A 115 8.31 -3.79 -5.83
N HIS A 116 8.35 -3.39 -7.10
CA HIS A 116 9.27 -2.36 -7.59
C HIS A 116 9.12 -1.04 -6.85
N TYR A 117 7.88 -0.59 -6.61
CA TYR A 117 7.62 0.62 -5.85
C TYR A 117 7.95 0.48 -4.36
N ALA A 118 7.69 -0.67 -3.74
CA ALA A 118 8.14 -0.95 -2.38
C ALA A 118 9.66 -0.81 -2.26
N GLN A 119 10.43 -1.40 -3.18
CA GLN A 119 11.88 -1.30 -3.23
C GLN A 119 12.38 0.14 -3.40
N ARG A 120 11.77 0.91 -4.29
CA ARG A 120 12.10 2.35 -4.48
C ARG A 120 11.82 3.19 -3.24
N ASN A 121 10.89 2.76 -2.39
CA ASN A 121 10.57 3.41 -1.12
C ASN A 121 11.32 2.79 0.08
N GLY A 122 12.42 2.04 -0.18
CA GLY A 122 13.30 1.51 0.86
C GLY A 122 12.83 0.23 1.53
N VAL A 123 11.89 -0.50 0.90
CA VAL A 123 11.44 -1.82 1.34
C VAL A 123 11.92 -2.86 0.33
N ASP A 124 13.19 -3.27 0.47
CA ASP A 124 13.80 -4.27 -0.40
C ASP A 124 13.84 -5.62 0.34
N PRO A 125 13.15 -6.67 -0.19
CA PRO A 125 13.15 -8.01 0.41
C PRO A 125 14.53 -8.66 0.57
N SER A 126 15.55 -8.14 -0.15
CA SER A 126 16.92 -8.61 0.00
C SER A 126 17.61 -8.09 1.26
N GLN A 127 17.06 -7.08 1.92
CA GLN A 127 17.61 -6.49 3.14
C GLN A 127 17.23 -7.36 4.36
N PRO A 128 18.17 -7.65 5.28
CA PRO A 128 17.91 -8.52 6.42
C PRO A 128 16.92 -7.95 7.44
N GLU A 129 16.68 -6.64 7.42
CA GLU A 129 15.69 -5.99 8.26
C GLU A 129 14.26 -6.13 7.72
N ILE A 130 14.05 -6.49 6.46
CA ILE A 130 12.73 -6.75 5.89
C ILE A 130 12.41 -8.22 6.11
N LEU A 131 11.52 -8.49 7.04
CA LEU A 131 11.14 -9.85 7.42
C LEU A 131 10.10 -10.43 6.48
N ARG A 132 9.18 -9.57 5.98
CA ARG A 132 8.10 -9.97 5.10
C ARG A 132 7.69 -8.83 4.17
N LEU A 133 7.48 -9.15 2.90
CA LEU A 133 6.79 -8.33 1.92
C LEU A 133 5.83 -9.25 1.16
N GLU A 134 4.55 -9.13 1.44
CA GLU A 134 3.49 -9.90 0.80
C GLU A 134 2.54 -8.99 0.03
N ILE A 135 2.17 -9.40 -1.18
CA ILE A 135 1.27 -8.66 -2.05
C ILE A 135 0.16 -9.59 -2.49
N HIS A 136 -1.05 -9.22 -2.12
CA HIS A 136 -2.27 -9.98 -2.44
C HIS A 136 -3.06 -9.23 -3.51
N TYR A 137 -3.14 -9.82 -4.71
CA TYR A 137 -3.97 -9.35 -5.79
C TYR A 137 -4.53 -10.52 -6.60
N PRO A 138 -5.84 -10.57 -6.87
CA PRO A 138 -6.86 -9.81 -6.13
C PRO A 138 -6.83 -10.16 -4.65
N GLN A 139 -7.23 -9.23 -3.78
CA GLN A 139 -7.31 -9.51 -2.36
C GLN A 139 -8.28 -10.68 -2.11
N ALA A 140 -7.97 -11.53 -1.14
CA ALA A 140 -8.82 -12.67 -0.76
C ALA A 140 -10.27 -12.24 -0.55
N GLY A 141 -11.20 -13.00 -1.16
CA GLY A 141 -12.62 -12.69 -1.16
C GLY A 141 -13.14 -11.93 -2.37
N TYR A 142 -12.27 -11.46 -3.29
CA TYR A 142 -12.72 -10.93 -4.58
C TYR A 142 -13.17 -12.08 -5.50
N ASP A 143 -14.44 -12.06 -5.88
CA ASP A 143 -15.00 -12.94 -6.91
C ASP A 143 -15.55 -12.11 -8.07
N PRO A 144 -14.99 -12.27 -9.30
CA PRO A 144 -15.48 -11.54 -10.46
C PRO A 144 -16.95 -11.82 -10.82
N GLY A 145 -17.49 -12.97 -10.36
CA GLY A 145 -18.86 -13.39 -10.59
C GLY A 145 -19.83 -12.91 -9.52
N ASP A 146 -19.35 -12.39 -8.37
CA ASP A 146 -20.22 -11.95 -7.28
C ASP A 146 -20.41 -10.43 -7.31
N PRO A 147 -21.63 -9.94 -7.65
CA PRO A 147 -21.91 -8.50 -7.69
C PRO A 147 -21.89 -7.82 -6.31
N SER A 148 -21.84 -8.57 -5.21
CA SER A 148 -21.69 -8.03 -3.86
C SER A 148 -20.24 -7.64 -3.54
N ILE A 149 -19.28 -8.13 -4.31
CA ILE A 149 -17.87 -7.81 -4.18
C ILE A 149 -17.50 -6.75 -5.24
N HIS A 150 -17.59 -5.50 -4.85
CA HIS A 150 -17.60 -4.36 -5.78
C HIS A 150 -16.25 -3.66 -5.96
N ALA A 151 -15.12 -4.28 -5.62
CA ALA A 151 -13.84 -3.63 -5.78
C ALA A 151 -12.72 -4.60 -6.19
N LEU A 152 -11.93 -4.18 -7.18
CA LEU A 152 -10.61 -4.77 -7.42
C LEU A 152 -9.66 -4.19 -6.39
N ARG A 153 -9.10 -5.04 -5.54
CA ARG A 153 -8.24 -4.63 -4.43
C ARG A 153 -6.87 -5.24 -4.52
N ILE A 154 -5.87 -4.46 -4.17
CA ILE A 154 -4.53 -4.92 -3.86
C ILE A 154 -4.22 -4.59 -2.40
N LEU A 155 -3.66 -5.56 -1.68
CA LEU A 155 -3.18 -5.41 -0.32
C LEU A 155 -1.69 -5.68 -0.31
N VAL A 156 -0.92 -4.79 0.31
CA VAL A 156 0.53 -4.91 0.50
C VAL A 156 0.79 -4.94 1.99
N GLU A 157 1.40 -6.03 2.47
CA GLU A 157 1.79 -6.20 3.87
C GLU A 157 3.32 -6.22 3.97
N ILE A 158 3.84 -5.41 4.90
CA ILE A 158 5.27 -5.26 5.12
C ILE A 158 5.55 -5.45 6.61
N GLU A 159 6.55 -6.28 6.90
CA GLU A 159 7.09 -6.47 8.24
C GLU A 159 8.58 -6.14 8.24
N ARG A 160 8.99 -5.21 9.12
CA ARG A 160 10.36 -4.73 9.21
C ARG A 160 10.87 -4.76 10.64
N ARG A 161 12.09 -5.23 10.80
CA ARG A 161 12.83 -5.20 12.08
C ARG A 161 13.53 -3.86 12.26
N THR A 162 13.26 -3.20 13.37
CA THR A 162 13.86 -1.91 13.74
C THR A 162 14.66 -2.06 15.04
N THR A 163 15.84 -1.46 15.08
CA THR A 163 16.70 -1.46 16.27
C THR A 163 16.20 -0.44 17.29
N VAL A 164 16.11 -0.84 18.55
CA VAL A 164 15.71 -0.01 19.67
C VAL A 164 16.85 0.08 20.67
N LEU A 165 17.33 1.32 20.96
CA LEU A 165 18.52 1.55 21.79
C LEU A 165 18.29 1.16 23.24
N LEU A 166 17.13 1.51 23.79
CA LEU A 166 16.81 1.29 25.20
C LEU A 166 16.46 -0.18 25.49
N ALA A 167 15.80 -0.85 24.58
CA ALA A 167 15.51 -2.27 24.67
C ALA A 167 16.81 -3.10 24.66
N GLY A 168 17.87 -2.62 23.98
CA GLY A 168 19.22 -3.20 24.05
C GLY A 168 19.83 -3.20 25.43
N LEU A 169 19.48 -2.24 26.29
CA LEU A 169 19.89 -2.21 27.71
C LEU A 169 19.11 -3.23 28.55
N LEU A 170 17.94 -3.67 28.08
CA LEU A 170 17.08 -4.65 28.74
C LEU A 170 17.25 -6.08 28.16
N GLY A 171 18.11 -6.23 27.15
CA GLY A 171 18.41 -7.53 26.52
C GLY A 171 17.68 -7.78 25.18
N GLU A 172 16.75 -6.93 24.79
CA GLU A 172 16.08 -7.02 23.49
C GLU A 172 16.44 -5.83 22.61
N SER A 173 17.18 -6.07 21.53
CA SER A 173 17.74 -5.00 20.68
C SER A 173 16.83 -4.63 19.49
N PHE A 174 15.76 -5.36 19.26
CA PHE A 174 14.93 -5.25 18.06
C PHE A 174 13.45 -5.22 18.37
N MET A 175 12.71 -4.54 17.51
CA MET A 175 11.26 -4.53 17.50
C MET A 175 10.79 -4.73 16.06
N ASP A 176 9.81 -5.60 15.86
CA ASP A 176 9.24 -5.84 14.55
C ASP A 176 8.05 -4.89 14.36
N LEU A 177 8.05 -4.17 13.23
CA LEU A 177 7.04 -3.19 12.85
C LEU A 177 6.26 -3.74 11.66
N GLU A 178 4.94 -3.70 11.76
CA GLU A 178 4.04 -4.08 10.69
C GLU A 178 3.34 -2.85 10.11
N ALA A 179 3.16 -2.87 8.79
CA ALA A 179 2.35 -1.90 8.06
C ALA A 179 1.61 -2.58 6.90
N ALA A 180 0.42 -2.11 6.60
CA ALA A 180 -0.36 -2.58 5.48
C ALA A 180 -0.88 -1.38 4.67
N GLY A 181 -0.72 -1.47 3.33
CA GLY A 181 -1.28 -0.53 2.37
C GLY A 181 -2.33 -1.22 1.52
N GLN A 182 -3.45 -0.56 1.27
CA GLN A 182 -4.53 -1.08 0.44
C GLN A 182 -4.95 -0.04 -0.58
N SER A 183 -5.14 -0.49 -1.82
CA SER A 183 -5.69 0.34 -2.88
C SER A 183 -6.75 -0.43 -3.65
N GLU A 184 -7.78 0.27 -4.14
CA GLU A 184 -8.93 -0.35 -4.78
C GLU A 184 -9.47 0.47 -5.93
N ILE A 185 -10.05 -0.22 -6.92
CA ILE A 185 -10.88 0.37 -7.97
C ILE A 185 -12.32 0.01 -7.62
N PRO A 186 -13.12 0.98 -7.14
CA PRO A 186 -14.50 0.72 -6.76
C PRO A 186 -15.33 0.34 -7.99
N GLN A 187 -16.14 -0.69 -7.89
CA GLN A 187 -17.15 -1.05 -8.89
C GLN A 187 -18.47 -0.36 -8.51
N ARG A 188 -18.90 0.57 -9.32
CA ARG A 188 -20.20 1.26 -9.18
C ARG A 188 -21.16 0.84 -10.28
#